data_6d6ae98b4d9ed88464840977f6377bab
#
_entry.id   6d6ae98b4d9ed88464840977f6377bab
#
_cell.length_a   1.000
_cell.length_b   1.000
_cell.length_c   1.000
_cell.angle_alpha   90.00
_cell.angle_beta   90.00
_cell.angle_gamma   90.00
#
_symmetry.space_group_name_H-M   'P 1'
#
loop_
_entity.id
_entity.type
_entity.pdbx_description
1 polymer ?
#
loop_
_entity_poly.entity_id
_entity_poly.type
_entity_poly.pdbx_seq_one_letter_code
_entity_poly.pdbx_strand_id
1 'polypeptide(L)'
;MNTNGLFASNNNIVFPLSSPPFSKSYQPIYPKKTSFSTKFNFSNKIISCRLPENGFVFFQLDTNINSGFTLFNFHESYPKLNSPELLIPPLRYLTTKDEYNMLISHSNPKVAVDQYWLSKGASKERARSLIRTYYSRVEFANKLFTCHLEGWKTDRGLISIIFGPPNYISNNKNMEIWNYGDENNLNSLKFIFEKKMNPFSS
;
A
#
# COMPACT_ATOMS: atom_id res chain seq x y z
N MET A 1 -28.28 -25.98 15.16
CA MET A 1 -27.08 -26.55 14.50
C MET A 1 -26.24 -25.36 14.04
N ASN A 2 -25.16 -25.09 14.77
CA ASN A 2 -24.24 -24.01 14.40
C ASN A 2 -23.42 -24.47 13.17
N THR A 3 -23.83 -24.08 12.02
CA THR A 3 -23.01 -24.26 10.83
C THR A 3 -21.87 -23.25 10.89
N ASN A 4 -20.73 -23.65 11.44
CA ASN A 4 -19.50 -22.89 11.32
C ASN A 4 -19.15 -22.80 9.84
N GLY A 5 -19.49 -21.70 9.19
CA GLY A 5 -19.16 -21.42 7.81
C GLY A 5 -18.03 -20.39 7.75
N LEU A 6 -17.14 -20.52 6.78
CA LEU A 6 -16.24 -19.44 6.40
C LEU A 6 -16.95 -18.54 5.40
N PHE A 7 -16.99 -17.24 5.67
CA PHE A 7 -17.55 -16.25 4.75
C PHE A 7 -16.40 -15.53 4.04
N ALA A 8 -16.50 -15.38 2.73
CA ALA A 8 -15.56 -14.59 1.97
C ALA A 8 -16.29 -13.44 1.30
N SER A 9 -15.70 -12.26 1.37
CA SER A 9 -16.20 -11.07 0.69
C SER A 9 -15.09 -10.41 -0.12
N ASN A 10 -15.44 -9.93 -1.31
CA ASN A 10 -14.54 -9.19 -2.17
C ASN A 10 -15.01 -7.75 -2.31
N ASN A 11 -14.08 -6.83 -2.25
CA ASN A 11 -14.34 -5.40 -2.42
C ASN A 11 -13.41 -4.83 -3.49
N ASN A 12 -13.98 -4.50 -4.66
CA ASN A 12 -13.29 -3.74 -5.70
C ASN A 12 -13.33 -2.24 -5.34
N ILE A 13 -12.48 -1.83 -4.40
CA ILE A 13 -12.48 -0.46 -3.92
C ILE A 13 -11.18 0.21 -4.28
N VAL A 14 -11.29 1.35 -4.92
CA VAL A 14 -10.17 2.26 -5.11
C VAL A 14 -10.05 3.12 -3.85
N PHE A 15 -9.08 2.77 -3.01
CA PHE A 15 -8.75 3.59 -1.86
C PHE A 15 -7.92 4.81 -2.31
N PRO A 16 -8.14 5.98 -1.69
CA PRO A 16 -7.29 7.14 -1.94
C PRO A 16 -5.86 6.87 -1.45
N LEU A 17 -4.91 7.54 -2.06
CA LEU A 17 -3.53 7.54 -1.58
C LEU A 17 -3.44 8.18 -0.20
N SER A 18 -2.44 7.76 0.59
CA SER A 18 -2.09 8.42 1.84
C SER A 18 -1.88 9.91 1.64
N SER A 19 -2.46 10.68 2.52
CA SER A 19 -2.28 12.13 2.54
C SER A 19 -0.91 12.49 3.08
N PRO A 20 -0.29 13.58 2.60
CA PRO A 20 0.94 14.08 3.19
C PRO A 20 0.80 14.30 4.71
N PRO A 21 1.86 14.13 5.51
CA PRO A 21 1.80 14.19 6.97
C PRO A 21 1.23 15.48 7.57
N PHE A 22 1.25 16.57 6.80
CA PHE A 22 0.77 17.89 7.20
C PHE A 22 -0.61 18.24 6.64
N SER A 23 -1.25 17.35 5.90
CA SER A 23 -2.61 17.55 5.41
C SER A 23 -3.63 17.28 6.51
N LYS A 24 -4.83 17.89 6.40
CA LYS A 24 -5.94 17.56 7.28
C LYS A 24 -6.22 16.05 7.19
N SER A 25 -6.35 15.40 8.33
CA SER A 25 -6.55 13.96 8.41
C SER A 25 -7.78 13.54 7.59
N TYR A 26 -7.56 12.69 6.60
CA TYR A 26 -8.61 12.01 5.90
C TYR A 26 -9.08 10.81 6.75
N GLN A 27 -10.38 10.73 6.99
CA GLN A 27 -10.97 9.54 7.60
C GLN A 27 -11.29 8.56 6.47
N PRO A 28 -10.60 7.41 6.40
CA PRO A 28 -10.91 6.43 5.36
C PRO A 28 -12.33 5.90 5.56
N ILE A 29 -13.16 6.03 4.52
CA ILE A 29 -14.49 5.42 4.53
C ILE A 29 -14.32 3.98 4.03
N TYR A 30 -14.47 3.04 4.93
CA TYR A 30 -14.49 1.62 4.56
C TYR A 30 -15.88 1.29 4.00
N PRO A 31 -15.97 0.84 2.74
CA PRO A 31 -17.26 0.55 2.17
C PRO A 31 -17.90 -0.66 2.85
N LYS A 32 -19.17 -0.49 3.16
CA LYS A 32 -19.99 -1.55 3.73
C LYS A 32 -20.52 -2.54 2.67
N LYS A 33 -20.37 -2.21 1.39
CA LYS A 33 -20.87 -3.08 0.31
C LYS A 33 -19.76 -4.00 -0.18
N THR A 34 -19.98 -5.27 -0.05
CA THR A 34 -19.19 -6.34 -0.69
C THR A 34 -19.61 -6.50 -2.13
N SER A 35 -18.67 -6.67 -3.06
CA SER A 35 -18.97 -6.96 -4.46
C SER A 35 -19.48 -8.40 -4.62
N PHE A 36 -19.07 -9.26 -3.72
CA PHE A 36 -19.51 -10.65 -3.68
C PHE A 36 -19.32 -11.19 -2.27
N SER A 37 -20.21 -12.08 -1.86
CA SER A 37 -20.11 -12.82 -0.60
C SER A 37 -20.51 -14.26 -0.84
N THR A 38 -19.73 -15.21 -0.35
CA THR A 38 -20.05 -16.63 -0.42
C THR A 38 -19.76 -17.32 0.90
N LYS A 39 -20.48 -18.41 1.16
CA LYS A 39 -20.34 -19.24 2.36
C LYS A 39 -19.65 -20.54 2.01
N PHE A 40 -18.64 -20.93 2.77
CA PHE A 40 -17.94 -22.19 2.65
C PHE A 40 -18.29 -23.09 3.85
N ASN A 41 -18.58 -24.36 3.58
CA ASN A 41 -18.81 -25.36 4.61
C ASN A 41 -17.51 -26.12 4.93
N PHE A 42 -17.24 -26.35 6.20
CA PHE A 42 -16.03 -27.04 6.66
C PHE A 42 -16.06 -28.57 6.51
N SER A 43 -17.01 -29.14 5.76
CA SER A 43 -17.05 -30.58 5.51
C SER A 43 -15.79 -31.13 4.82
N ASN A 44 -15.08 -30.27 4.07
CA ASN A 44 -13.82 -30.58 3.44
C ASN A 44 -12.70 -29.78 4.13
N LYS A 45 -11.58 -30.44 4.44
CA LYS A 45 -10.40 -29.79 5.05
C LYS A 45 -9.72 -28.75 4.15
N ILE A 46 -10.10 -28.66 2.88
CA ILE A 46 -9.51 -27.76 1.89
C ILE A 46 -10.65 -26.94 1.27
N ILE A 47 -10.47 -25.64 1.25
CA ILE A 47 -11.34 -24.67 0.57
C ILE A 47 -10.54 -24.07 -0.57
N SER A 48 -11.09 -24.19 -1.79
CA SER A 48 -10.51 -23.54 -2.98
C SER A 48 -11.36 -22.33 -3.35
N CYS A 49 -10.72 -21.16 -3.45
CA CYS A 49 -11.38 -19.96 -3.95
C CYS A 49 -10.46 -19.24 -4.95
N ARG A 50 -11.07 -18.57 -5.93
CA ARG A 50 -10.34 -17.72 -6.87
C ARG A 50 -10.29 -16.31 -6.31
N LEU A 51 -9.08 -15.77 -6.13
CA LEU A 51 -8.90 -14.37 -5.74
C LEU A 51 -9.21 -13.47 -6.94
N PRO A 52 -9.81 -12.30 -6.72
CA PRO A 52 -10.01 -11.30 -7.76
C PRO A 52 -8.67 -10.74 -8.24
N GLU A 53 -8.60 -10.29 -9.47
CA GLU A 53 -7.47 -9.52 -9.96
C GLU A 53 -7.50 -8.12 -9.34
N ASN A 54 -6.34 -7.65 -8.85
CA ASN A 54 -6.18 -6.33 -8.24
C ASN A 54 -7.13 -6.04 -7.06
N GLY A 55 -7.29 -7.02 -6.17
CA GLY A 55 -8.21 -6.90 -5.04
C GLY A 55 -7.82 -7.73 -3.84
N PHE A 56 -8.75 -7.85 -2.91
CA PHE A 56 -8.60 -8.69 -1.74
C PHE A 56 -9.88 -9.45 -1.41
N VAL A 57 -9.73 -10.54 -0.69
CA VAL A 57 -10.85 -11.32 -0.13
C VAL A 57 -10.66 -11.39 1.38
N PHE A 58 -11.68 -10.97 2.11
CA PHE A 58 -11.73 -11.04 3.55
C PHE A 58 -12.52 -12.29 3.97
N PHE A 59 -11.92 -13.12 4.81
CA PHE A 59 -12.49 -14.35 5.33
C PHE A 59 -12.84 -14.19 6.80
N GLN A 60 -14.06 -14.56 7.19
CA GLN A 60 -14.57 -14.50 8.57
C GLN A 60 -15.28 -15.78 8.94
N LEU A 61 -15.20 -16.14 10.21
CA LEU A 61 -15.97 -17.25 10.77
C LEU A 61 -17.41 -16.86 11.11
N ASP A 62 -17.61 -15.61 11.48
CA ASP A 62 -18.91 -15.03 11.84
C ASP A 62 -19.03 -13.62 11.25
N THR A 63 -20.07 -13.37 10.47
CA THR A 63 -20.32 -12.07 9.85
C THR A 63 -20.70 -10.97 10.84
N ASN A 64 -21.05 -11.31 12.08
CA ASN A 64 -21.35 -10.35 13.13
C ASN A 64 -20.08 -9.86 13.86
N ILE A 65 -18.97 -10.52 13.68
CA ILE A 65 -17.70 -10.21 14.34
C ILE A 65 -16.70 -9.73 13.27
N ASN A 66 -16.11 -8.56 13.45
CA ASN A 66 -15.06 -8.02 12.58
C ASN A 66 -13.71 -8.70 12.86
N SER A 67 -13.70 -10.04 12.85
CA SER A 67 -12.50 -10.84 13.05
C SER A 67 -12.37 -11.83 11.90
N GLY A 68 -11.20 -11.87 11.30
CA GLY A 68 -10.94 -12.72 10.16
C GLY A 68 -9.52 -12.55 9.64
N PHE A 69 -9.28 -13.03 8.44
CA PHE A 69 -8.02 -12.80 7.73
C PHE A 69 -8.29 -12.38 6.29
N THR A 70 -7.33 -11.67 5.71
CA THR A 70 -7.43 -11.13 4.36
C THR A 70 -6.37 -11.74 3.47
N LEU A 71 -6.75 -12.17 2.27
CA LEU A 71 -5.84 -12.53 1.20
C LEU A 71 -5.88 -11.46 0.12
N PHE A 72 -4.71 -11.04 -0.33
CA PHE A 72 -4.54 -9.97 -1.32
C PHE A 72 -4.03 -10.53 -2.64
N ASN A 73 -4.48 -9.94 -3.75
CA ASN A 73 -3.96 -10.20 -5.07
C ASN A 73 -3.87 -8.86 -5.82
N PHE A 74 -2.71 -8.21 -5.78
CA PHE A 74 -2.53 -6.89 -6.41
C PHE A 74 -2.10 -7.04 -7.88
N HIS A 75 -0.99 -7.74 -8.13
CA HIS A 75 -0.49 -8.08 -9.48
C HIS A 75 0.50 -9.24 -9.38
N GLU A 76 0.76 -9.90 -10.52
CA GLU A 76 1.53 -11.15 -10.56
C GLU A 76 2.93 -11.06 -9.96
N SER A 77 3.62 -9.94 -10.19
CA SER A 77 5.00 -9.75 -9.68
C SER A 77 5.08 -9.16 -8.27
N TYR A 78 3.94 -8.85 -7.64
CA TYR A 78 3.93 -8.22 -6.32
C TYR A 78 4.78 -8.98 -5.29
N PRO A 79 5.61 -8.33 -4.47
CA PRO A 79 5.73 -6.88 -4.21
C PRO A 79 6.65 -6.11 -5.17
N LYS A 80 7.21 -6.73 -6.20
CA LYS A 80 8.15 -6.12 -7.14
C LYS A 80 7.42 -5.36 -8.25
N LEU A 81 8.09 -4.35 -8.80
CA LEU A 81 7.61 -3.53 -9.90
C LEU A 81 8.40 -3.88 -11.18
N ASN A 82 7.98 -4.93 -11.88
CA ASN A 82 8.73 -5.49 -13.02
C ASN A 82 8.26 -5.00 -14.40
N SER A 83 7.25 -4.13 -14.46
CA SER A 83 6.80 -3.56 -15.73
C SER A 83 6.71 -2.03 -15.65
N PRO A 84 6.87 -1.31 -16.78
CA PRO A 84 6.81 0.14 -16.81
C PRO A 84 5.47 0.71 -16.31
N GLU A 85 4.37 0.02 -16.54
CA GLU A 85 3.03 0.40 -16.09
C GLU A 85 2.95 0.46 -14.57
N LEU A 86 3.63 -0.47 -13.89
CA LEU A 86 3.68 -0.53 -12.43
C LEU A 86 4.60 0.55 -11.81
N LEU A 87 5.50 1.14 -12.60
CA LEU A 87 6.39 2.21 -12.15
C LEU A 87 5.69 3.57 -12.08
N ILE A 88 4.63 3.80 -12.86
CA ILE A 88 3.95 5.10 -12.93
C ILE A 88 3.16 5.42 -11.66
N PRO A 89 2.29 4.54 -11.12
CA PRO A 89 1.45 4.88 -9.98
C PRO A 89 2.20 5.46 -8.76
N PRO A 90 3.33 4.89 -8.31
CA PRO A 90 4.06 5.45 -7.17
C PRO A 90 4.64 6.85 -7.43
N LEU A 91 4.92 7.23 -8.68
CA LEU A 91 5.40 8.57 -9.02
C LEU A 91 4.43 9.68 -8.61
N ARG A 92 3.18 9.33 -8.27
CA ARG A 92 2.19 10.28 -7.75
C ARG A 92 2.70 11.07 -6.54
N TYR A 93 3.60 10.51 -5.75
CA TYR A 93 4.22 11.20 -4.61
C TYR A 93 5.31 12.23 -4.98
N LEU A 94 5.84 12.15 -6.19
CA LEU A 94 6.94 13.01 -6.68
C LEU A 94 6.49 14.00 -7.75
N THR A 95 5.25 13.90 -8.21
CA THR A 95 4.74 14.67 -9.36
C THR A 95 3.65 15.65 -8.94
N THR A 96 3.58 16.75 -9.65
CA THR A 96 2.37 17.58 -9.68
C THR A 96 1.23 16.82 -10.37
N LYS A 97 0.03 17.35 -10.28
CA LYS A 97 -1.14 16.78 -10.98
C LYS A 97 -0.93 16.72 -12.49
N ASP A 98 -0.38 17.79 -13.07
CA ASP A 98 -0.18 17.88 -14.51
C ASP A 98 0.94 16.95 -15.00
N GLU A 99 2.07 16.88 -14.28
CA GLU A 99 3.13 15.91 -14.57
C GLU A 99 2.60 14.47 -14.50
N TYR A 100 1.78 14.14 -13.50
CA TYR A 100 1.20 12.82 -13.39
C TYR A 100 0.22 12.51 -14.53
N ASN A 101 -0.62 13.47 -14.90
CA ASN A 101 -1.53 13.31 -16.03
C ASN A 101 -0.76 13.08 -17.35
N MET A 102 0.36 13.77 -17.57
CA MET A 102 1.21 13.50 -18.72
C MET A 102 1.79 12.10 -18.72
N LEU A 103 2.22 11.59 -17.55
CA LEU A 103 2.74 10.22 -17.43
C LEU A 103 1.69 9.17 -17.78
N ILE A 104 0.48 9.29 -17.24
CA ILE A 104 -0.59 8.29 -17.46
C ILE A 104 -1.21 8.36 -18.86
N SER A 105 -1.17 9.52 -19.52
CA SER A 105 -1.70 9.70 -20.88
C SER A 105 -0.72 9.33 -21.98
N HIS A 106 0.55 9.06 -21.64
CA HIS A 106 1.57 8.75 -22.63
C HIS A 106 1.36 7.36 -23.24
N SER A 107 1.39 7.25 -24.56
CA SER A 107 1.16 5.97 -25.28
C SER A 107 2.15 4.85 -24.96
N ASN A 108 3.37 5.21 -24.53
CA ASN A 108 4.41 4.26 -24.13
C ASN A 108 4.86 4.54 -22.70
N PRO A 109 4.42 3.72 -21.72
CA PRO A 109 4.76 3.88 -20.31
C PRO A 109 6.26 3.90 -20.02
N LYS A 110 7.03 3.05 -20.72
CA LYS A 110 8.49 3.01 -20.54
C LYS A 110 9.15 4.34 -20.91
N VAL A 111 8.77 4.89 -22.07
CA VAL A 111 9.30 6.18 -22.53
C VAL A 111 8.93 7.30 -21.55
N ALA A 112 7.69 7.31 -21.06
CA ALA A 112 7.23 8.28 -20.07
C ALA A 112 8.07 8.25 -18.79
N VAL A 113 8.30 7.07 -18.23
CA VAL A 113 9.12 6.88 -17.03
C VAL A 113 10.57 7.29 -17.28
N ASP A 114 11.17 6.87 -18.41
CA ASP A 114 12.55 7.21 -18.75
C ASP A 114 12.73 8.72 -18.90
N GLN A 115 11.84 9.41 -19.61
CA GLN A 115 11.88 10.86 -19.78
C GLN A 115 11.72 11.60 -18.46
N TYR A 116 10.78 11.18 -17.63
CA TYR A 116 10.59 11.76 -16.30
C TYR A 116 11.87 11.73 -15.47
N TRP A 117 12.49 10.56 -15.32
CA TRP A 117 13.69 10.41 -14.51
C TRP A 117 14.92 11.09 -15.11
N LEU A 118 15.05 11.11 -16.43
CA LEU A 118 16.11 11.88 -17.12
C LEU A 118 15.98 13.39 -16.87
N SER A 119 14.76 13.91 -16.87
CA SER A 119 14.52 15.33 -16.58
C SER A 119 14.88 15.71 -15.13
N LYS A 120 14.74 14.78 -14.16
CA LYS A 120 15.07 15.03 -12.76
C LYS A 120 16.53 14.74 -12.42
N GLY A 121 17.19 13.86 -13.19
CA GLY A 121 18.55 13.38 -12.89
C GLY A 121 19.66 14.30 -13.38
N ALA A 122 19.43 15.16 -14.37
CA ALA A 122 20.43 15.97 -15.07
C ALA A 122 21.53 15.15 -15.80
N SER A 123 21.77 13.88 -15.43
CA SER A 123 22.61 12.92 -16.14
C SER A 123 21.99 11.52 -16.11
N LYS A 124 22.40 10.64 -17.02
CA LYS A 124 21.92 9.24 -17.07
C LYS A 124 22.30 8.46 -15.82
N GLU A 125 23.50 8.66 -15.29
CA GLU A 125 24.03 8.00 -14.11
C GLU A 125 23.22 8.38 -12.87
N ARG A 126 22.96 9.69 -12.72
CA ARG A 126 22.15 10.19 -11.61
C ARG A 126 20.68 9.75 -11.72
N ALA A 127 20.10 9.76 -12.92
CA ALA A 127 18.76 9.24 -13.16
C ALA A 127 18.66 7.76 -12.76
N ARG A 128 19.62 6.90 -13.14
CA ARG A 128 19.67 5.49 -12.73
C ARG A 128 19.76 5.31 -11.22
N SER A 129 20.56 6.15 -10.55
CA SER A 129 20.68 6.12 -9.10
C SER A 129 19.36 6.48 -8.42
N LEU A 130 18.68 7.53 -8.89
CA LEU A 130 17.37 7.95 -8.39
C LEU A 130 16.31 6.86 -8.59
N ILE A 131 16.22 6.28 -9.79
CA ILE A 131 15.34 5.17 -10.12
C ILE A 131 15.54 4.02 -9.13
N ARG A 132 16.79 3.57 -8.96
CA ARG A 132 17.12 2.45 -8.07
C ARG A 132 16.71 2.76 -6.63
N THR A 133 17.06 3.93 -6.12
CA THR A 133 16.73 4.33 -4.75
C THR A 133 15.22 4.42 -4.55
N TYR A 134 14.50 5.06 -5.47
CA TYR A 134 13.07 5.27 -5.35
C TYR A 134 12.30 3.95 -5.38
N TYR A 135 12.49 3.17 -6.45
CA TYR A 135 11.71 1.95 -6.60
C TYR A 135 12.11 0.83 -5.64
N SER A 136 13.37 0.77 -5.19
CA SER A 136 13.72 -0.15 -4.09
C SER A 136 12.99 0.20 -2.79
N ARG A 137 12.75 1.49 -2.51
CA ARG A 137 11.95 1.92 -1.36
C ARG A 137 10.46 1.62 -1.55
N VAL A 138 9.92 1.73 -2.77
CA VAL A 138 8.55 1.33 -3.09
C VAL A 138 8.35 -0.16 -2.89
N GLU A 139 9.24 -1.00 -3.41
CA GLU A 139 9.19 -2.46 -3.23
C GLU A 139 9.38 -2.86 -1.76
N PHE A 140 10.24 -2.16 -1.03
CA PHE A 140 10.41 -2.35 0.41
C PHE A 140 9.11 -2.02 1.16
N ALA A 141 8.47 -0.89 0.83
CA ALA A 141 7.17 -0.53 1.39
C ALA A 141 6.10 -1.58 1.09
N ASN A 142 6.06 -2.07 -0.14
CA ASN A 142 5.18 -3.17 -0.55
C ASN A 142 5.41 -4.44 0.27
N LYS A 143 6.66 -4.77 0.54
CA LYS A 143 7.01 -5.96 1.31
C LYS A 143 6.60 -5.87 2.78
N LEU A 144 6.73 -4.69 3.41
CA LEU A 144 6.58 -4.56 4.86
C LEU A 144 5.25 -3.96 5.32
N PHE A 145 4.61 -3.13 4.49
CA PHE A 145 3.45 -2.34 4.93
C PHE A 145 2.17 -2.68 4.18
N THR A 146 2.17 -3.77 3.44
CA THR A 146 0.96 -4.28 2.77
C THR A 146 -0.12 -4.63 3.79
N CYS A 147 -1.30 -4.15 3.49
CA CYS A 147 -2.53 -4.48 4.20
C CYS A 147 -3.64 -4.75 3.17
N HIS A 148 -4.84 -4.21 3.33
CA HIS A 148 -5.85 -4.17 2.26
C HIS A 148 -5.45 -3.25 1.09
N LEU A 149 -4.36 -2.51 1.23
CA LEU A 149 -3.69 -1.69 0.24
C LEU A 149 -2.30 -2.22 -0.06
N GLU A 150 -1.81 -1.93 -1.25
CA GLU A 150 -0.39 -2.06 -1.57
C GLU A 150 0.43 -1.21 -0.59
N GLY A 151 1.54 -1.75 -0.11
CA GLY A 151 2.32 -1.13 0.96
C GLY A 151 2.74 0.32 0.68
N TRP A 152 3.06 0.66 -0.58
CA TRP A 152 3.42 2.01 -0.98
C TRP A 152 2.27 3.03 -0.83
N LYS A 153 1.00 2.58 -0.79
CA LYS A 153 -0.19 3.42 -0.63
C LYS A 153 -0.52 3.72 0.84
N THR A 154 0.18 3.11 1.79
CA THR A 154 -0.05 3.31 3.23
C THR A 154 0.72 4.50 3.77
N ASP A 155 0.32 5.04 4.93
CA ASP A 155 1.03 6.15 5.59
C ASP A 155 2.48 5.77 5.91
N ARG A 156 2.72 4.54 6.41
CA ARG A 156 4.08 4.03 6.65
C ARG A 156 4.88 3.89 5.37
N GLY A 157 4.22 3.42 4.31
CA GLY A 157 4.83 3.32 2.99
C GLY A 157 5.26 4.67 2.45
N LEU A 158 4.39 5.67 2.52
CA LEU A 158 4.71 7.04 2.09
C LEU A 158 5.95 7.59 2.81
N ILE A 159 5.98 7.50 4.15
CA ILE A 159 7.12 7.98 4.94
C ILE A 159 8.39 7.20 4.61
N SER A 160 8.31 5.87 4.49
CA SER A 160 9.45 5.03 4.13
C SER A 160 10.01 5.33 2.73
N ILE A 161 9.15 5.66 1.76
CA ILE A 161 9.58 6.03 0.41
C ILE A 161 10.32 7.36 0.42
N ILE A 162 9.81 8.36 1.13
CA ILE A 162 10.37 9.71 1.14
C ILE A 162 11.66 9.75 1.97
N PHE A 163 11.61 9.26 3.21
CA PHE A 163 12.71 9.40 4.18
C PHE A 163 13.63 8.17 4.24
N GLY A 164 13.20 7.02 3.68
CA GLY A 164 13.89 5.74 3.86
C GLY A 164 13.53 5.06 5.20
N PRO A 165 14.31 4.05 5.63
CA PRO A 165 14.09 3.42 6.92
C PRO A 165 14.40 4.39 8.06
N PRO A 166 13.61 4.38 9.16
CA PRO A 166 13.90 5.21 10.34
C PRO A 166 15.14 4.70 11.08
N ASN A 167 15.77 5.59 11.87
CA ASN A 167 16.88 5.22 12.74
C ASN A 167 16.40 4.33 13.91
N TYR A 168 15.25 4.70 14.51
CA TYR A 168 14.66 3.98 15.63
C TYR A 168 13.16 3.85 15.46
N ILE A 169 12.62 2.70 15.85
CA ILE A 169 11.18 2.43 15.90
C ILE A 169 10.82 2.08 17.34
N SER A 170 9.85 2.79 17.90
CA SER A 170 9.23 2.47 19.18
C SER A 170 7.79 2.06 18.95
N ASN A 171 7.38 0.95 19.53
CA ASN A 171 6.05 0.37 19.41
C ASN A 171 5.35 0.29 20.75
N ASN A 172 4.07 0.64 20.78
CA ASN A 172 3.17 0.26 21.85
C ASN A 172 1.86 -0.32 21.25
N LYS A 173 0.90 -0.68 22.11
CA LYS A 173 -0.35 -1.31 21.68
C LYS A 173 -1.13 -0.49 20.64
N ASN A 174 -1.07 0.85 20.71
CA ASN A 174 -1.92 1.76 19.93
C ASN A 174 -1.15 2.62 18.93
N MET A 175 0.18 2.71 19.07
CA MET A 175 1.01 3.63 18.28
C MET A 175 2.33 3.00 17.91
N GLU A 176 2.82 3.38 16.73
CA GLU A 176 4.17 3.12 16.25
C GLU A 176 4.84 4.47 15.99
N ILE A 177 6.04 4.67 16.52
CA ILE A 177 6.77 5.94 16.45
C ILE A 177 8.08 5.70 15.71
N TRP A 178 8.27 6.43 14.62
CA TRP A 178 9.49 6.41 13.82
C TRP A 178 10.31 7.66 14.08
N ASN A 179 11.56 7.48 14.43
CA ASN A 179 12.51 8.58 14.67
C ASN A 179 13.57 8.57 13.57
N TYR A 180 13.80 9.75 12.99
CA TYR A 180 14.83 10.04 12.00
C TYR A 180 15.80 11.05 12.56
N GLY A 181 17.06 10.67 12.73
CA GLY A 181 18.09 11.45 13.40
C GLY A 181 18.30 11.05 14.87
N ASP A 182 19.14 11.78 15.56
CA ASP A 182 19.48 11.50 16.96
C ASP A 182 18.48 12.15 17.91
N GLU A 183 18.24 11.52 19.08
CA GLU A 183 17.23 11.98 20.05
C GLU A 183 17.48 13.40 20.56
N ASN A 184 18.74 13.84 20.61
CA ASN A 184 19.15 15.15 21.12
C ASN A 184 19.33 16.20 20.02
N ASN A 185 19.01 15.88 18.77
CA ASN A 185 19.14 16.80 17.64
C ASN A 185 17.80 17.49 17.35
N LEU A 186 17.77 18.83 17.43
CA LEU A 186 16.57 19.63 17.13
C LEU A 186 16.04 19.46 15.70
N ASN A 187 16.86 18.99 14.78
CA ASN A 187 16.47 18.71 13.38
C ASN A 187 15.96 17.29 13.18
N SER A 188 15.85 16.49 14.24
CA SER A 188 15.30 15.13 14.14
C SER A 188 13.80 15.16 13.89
N LEU A 189 13.35 14.27 13.00
CA LEU A 189 11.94 14.13 12.67
C LEU A 189 11.34 12.94 13.41
N LYS A 190 10.12 13.11 13.88
CA LYS A 190 9.36 12.06 14.53
C LYS A 190 8.00 11.90 13.85
N PHE A 191 7.71 10.71 13.36
CA PHE A 191 6.39 10.34 12.81
C PHE A 191 5.69 9.41 13.78
N ILE A 192 4.43 9.71 14.08
CA ILE A 192 3.59 8.92 14.97
C ILE A 192 2.45 8.34 14.14
N PHE A 193 2.38 7.02 14.07
CA PHE A 193 1.32 6.28 13.41
C PHE A 193 0.39 5.71 14.46
N GLU A 194 -0.85 6.18 14.45
CA GLU A 194 -1.90 5.65 15.31
C GLU A 194 -2.56 4.42 14.66
N LYS A 195 -2.69 3.34 15.41
CA LYS A 195 -3.40 2.15 14.94
C LYS A 195 -4.89 2.45 14.87
N LYS A 196 -5.43 2.54 13.66
CA LYS A 196 -6.88 2.65 13.44
C LYS A 196 -7.49 1.28 13.22
N MET A 197 -8.66 1.07 13.84
CA MET A 197 -9.45 -0.13 13.60
C MET A 197 -9.81 -0.22 12.12
N ASN A 198 -9.35 -1.27 11.47
CA ASN A 198 -9.65 -1.59 10.08
C ASN A 198 -10.25 -3.01 10.05
N PRO A 199 -11.45 -3.20 9.48
CA PRO A 199 -12.07 -4.52 9.45
C PRO A 199 -11.28 -5.55 8.62
N PHE A 200 -10.38 -5.11 7.74
CA PHE A 200 -9.65 -5.96 6.80
C PHE A 200 -8.18 -6.20 7.18
N SER A 201 -7.69 -5.60 8.25
CA SER A 201 -6.34 -5.81 8.77
C SER A 201 -6.34 -5.77 10.29
N SER A 202 -5.73 -6.78 10.88
CA SER A 202 -5.45 -6.85 12.33
C SER A 202 -4.20 -6.04 12.69
#